data_4200bae256b1c09079f4af7e61003c62
#
_entry.id   4200bae256b1c09079f4af7e61003c62
#
_cell.length_a   1.000
_cell.length_b   1.000
_cell.length_c   1.000
_cell.angle_alpha   90.00
_cell.angle_beta   90.00
_cell.angle_gamma   90.00
#
_symmetry.space_group_name_H-M   'P 1'
#
loop_
_entity.id
_entity.type
_entity.pdbx_description
1 polymer ?
#
loop_
_entity_poly.entity_id
_entity_poly.type
_entity_poly.pdbx_seq_one_letter_code
_entity_poly.pdbx_strand_id
1 'polypeptide(L)'
;MNHRIITALLAAVITGGTCLAQVTKPAEDHSPVPPQGFDQAREGIEKGKVERVEYDAQAVAEGFKRWMEVYTPPGYSKKKKYPVLYLIHGAGQDERAWVQSGRANVILDNLIADKKIKPMIVVFPNGNATTNAEATRGGGRGGFGAPGGTNAAPGAAGATRGGGRGVLGDGVGKNFENDLLKDIIPCIQSHYSVRTDARHRALAGLSLGGMQTRSIAPASPDKFSYFGVFSGGNIRPENITNMVAFKKNVKLVFMSFGSRESSAPRGGGPLLSGPEGIKLAADALAKSGIKAVYYVSPDSAHDFTSWKRSLYFFTPLLFQD
;
A
#
# COMPACT_ATOMS: atom_id res chain seq x y z
N MET A 1 82.21 -40.44 -14.34
CA MET A 1 80.93 -40.06 -14.87
C MET A 1 80.23 -39.13 -13.86
N ASN A 2 80.43 -37.84 -14.01
CA ASN A 2 80.01 -36.81 -13.05
C ASN A 2 78.80 -36.05 -13.60
N HIS A 3 77.69 -36.14 -12.94
CA HIS A 3 76.54 -35.31 -13.20
C HIS A 3 76.53 -34.14 -12.22
N ARG A 4 76.68 -32.94 -12.73
CA ARG A 4 76.52 -31.69 -11.98
C ARG A 4 75.07 -31.29 -12.04
N ILE A 5 74.40 -31.16 -10.88
CA ILE A 5 73.07 -30.60 -10.72
C ILE A 5 73.22 -29.09 -10.55
N ILE A 6 72.63 -28.34 -11.45
CA ILE A 6 72.51 -26.86 -11.39
C ILE A 6 71.22 -26.55 -10.72
N THR A 7 71.27 -25.97 -9.53
CA THR A 7 70.07 -25.47 -8.80
C THR A 7 69.81 -24.05 -9.27
N ALA A 8 68.72 -23.83 -9.95
CA ALA A 8 68.23 -22.51 -10.33
C ALA A 8 67.26 -21.99 -9.22
N LEU A 9 67.72 -20.90 -8.55
CA LEU A 9 66.80 -20.14 -7.66
C LEU A 9 65.84 -19.31 -8.49
N LEU A 10 64.49 -19.57 -8.38
CA LEU A 10 63.50 -18.74 -8.92
C LEU A 10 63.06 -17.75 -7.82
N ALA A 11 63.32 -16.46 -7.99
CA ALA A 11 62.79 -15.39 -7.16
C ALA A 11 61.36 -15.07 -7.60
N ALA A 12 60.39 -15.37 -6.75
CA ALA A 12 58.98 -14.96 -6.98
C ALA A 12 58.77 -13.50 -6.54
N VAL A 13 58.55 -12.63 -7.51
CA VAL A 13 58.12 -11.25 -7.26
C VAL A 13 56.61 -11.30 -7.02
N ILE A 14 56.18 -11.07 -5.76
CA ILE A 14 54.76 -10.91 -5.42
C ILE A 14 54.36 -9.46 -5.73
N THR A 15 53.77 -9.22 -6.88
CA THR A 15 53.08 -7.97 -7.18
C THR A 15 51.72 -8.00 -6.47
N GLY A 16 51.60 -7.29 -5.37
CA GLY A 16 50.32 -7.06 -4.68
C GLY A 16 49.40 -6.23 -5.55
N GLY A 17 48.56 -6.90 -6.35
CA GLY A 17 47.43 -6.27 -7.01
C GLY A 17 46.31 -6.02 -6.00
N THR A 18 46.10 -4.77 -5.57
CA THR A 18 44.92 -4.34 -4.89
C THR A 18 43.73 -4.52 -5.82
N CYS A 19 42.99 -5.61 -5.63
CA CYS A 19 41.71 -5.83 -6.28
C CYS A 19 40.73 -4.82 -5.68
N LEU A 20 40.60 -3.66 -6.33
CA LEU A 20 39.49 -2.75 -6.10
C LEU A 20 38.22 -3.51 -6.52
N ALA A 21 37.47 -4.01 -5.56
CA ALA A 21 36.13 -4.52 -5.79
C ALA A 21 35.35 -3.40 -6.47
N GLN A 22 35.08 -3.56 -7.76
CA GLN A 22 34.12 -2.72 -8.46
C GLN A 22 32.76 -2.93 -7.76
N VAL A 23 32.31 -1.90 -7.07
CA VAL A 23 30.93 -1.83 -6.59
C VAL A 23 30.08 -1.81 -7.86
N THR A 24 29.64 -2.97 -8.27
CA THR A 24 28.65 -3.10 -9.33
C THR A 24 27.40 -2.38 -8.85
N LYS A 25 27.03 -1.29 -9.54
CA LYS A 25 25.75 -0.59 -9.36
C LYS A 25 24.66 -1.68 -9.31
N PRO A 26 23.78 -1.68 -8.29
CA PRO A 26 22.70 -2.67 -8.24
C PRO A 26 21.96 -2.65 -9.58
N ALA A 27 21.64 -3.82 -10.14
CA ALA A 27 20.84 -3.91 -11.34
C ALA A 27 19.59 -3.05 -11.13
N GLU A 28 19.35 -2.10 -12.02
CA GLU A 28 18.16 -1.25 -11.98
C GLU A 28 16.95 -2.19 -12.03
N ASP A 29 16.17 -2.18 -10.95
CA ASP A 29 14.95 -2.99 -10.85
C ASP A 29 13.93 -2.36 -11.81
N HIS A 30 13.88 -2.87 -13.04
CA HIS A 30 12.99 -2.39 -14.08
C HIS A 30 11.55 -2.85 -13.81
N SER A 31 10.98 -2.39 -12.69
CA SER A 31 9.56 -2.59 -12.45
C SER A 31 8.75 -1.92 -13.57
N PRO A 32 7.73 -2.59 -14.12
CA PRO A 32 6.99 -2.07 -15.25
C PRO A 32 6.23 -0.79 -14.89
N VAL A 33 6.01 0.08 -15.88
CA VAL A 33 5.07 1.20 -15.78
C VAL A 33 3.76 0.85 -16.50
N PRO A 34 2.61 1.33 -16.01
CA PRO A 34 1.36 1.19 -16.76
C PRO A 34 1.44 1.88 -18.13
N PRO A 35 0.63 1.45 -19.10
CA PRO A 35 0.51 2.16 -20.37
C PRO A 35 0.13 3.63 -20.17
N GLN A 36 0.57 4.49 -21.08
CA GLN A 36 0.16 5.91 -21.07
C GLN A 36 -1.37 6.00 -21.09
N GLY A 37 -1.94 6.90 -20.29
CA GLY A 37 -3.38 7.11 -20.20
C GLY A 37 -4.14 6.05 -19.39
N PHE A 38 -3.46 5.13 -18.68
CA PHE A 38 -4.12 4.11 -17.85
C PHE A 38 -5.09 4.67 -16.81
N ASP A 39 -4.84 5.89 -16.34
CA ASP A 39 -5.62 6.64 -15.36
C ASP A 39 -6.47 7.76 -15.99
N GLN A 40 -6.64 7.74 -17.31
CA GLN A 40 -7.49 8.68 -18.04
C GLN A 40 -8.80 8.03 -18.46
N ALA A 41 -9.89 8.79 -18.35
CA ALA A 41 -11.20 8.30 -18.75
C ALA A 41 -11.23 8.02 -20.25
N ARG A 42 -11.65 6.82 -20.64
CA ARG A 42 -11.83 6.42 -22.03
C ARG A 42 -13.29 6.64 -22.43
N GLU A 43 -13.49 7.06 -23.67
CA GLU A 43 -14.79 7.09 -24.29
C GLU A 43 -15.20 5.69 -24.80
N GLY A 44 -16.49 5.47 -24.96
CA GLY A 44 -17.02 4.22 -25.53
C GLY A 44 -16.93 2.99 -24.62
N ILE A 45 -16.51 3.12 -23.37
CA ILE A 45 -16.57 2.05 -22.39
C ILE A 45 -17.69 2.28 -21.36
N GLU A 46 -18.28 1.19 -20.87
CA GLU A 46 -19.17 1.28 -19.73
C GLU A 46 -18.40 1.72 -18.48
N LYS A 47 -19.02 2.56 -17.66
CA LYS A 47 -18.42 3.12 -16.45
C LYS A 47 -19.16 2.66 -15.22
N GLY A 48 -18.41 2.42 -14.15
CA GLY A 48 -18.96 2.19 -12.82
C GLY A 48 -19.55 3.47 -12.22
N LYS A 49 -20.26 3.31 -11.11
CA LYS A 49 -20.85 4.40 -10.35
C LYS A 49 -20.13 4.57 -9.02
N VAL A 50 -19.80 5.80 -8.66
CA VAL A 50 -19.33 6.15 -7.32
C VAL A 50 -20.46 6.87 -6.60
N GLU A 51 -20.75 6.44 -5.38
CA GLU A 51 -21.71 7.10 -4.51
C GLU A 51 -21.13 7.28 -3.10
N ARG A 52 -21.52 8.37 -2.45
CA ARG A 52 -21.14 8.65 -1.07
C ARG A 52 -22.21 8.10 -0.14
N VAL A 53 -21.79 7.27 0.81
CA VAL A 53 -22.66 6.54 1.72
C VAL A 53 -22.38 6.97 3.16
N GLU A 54 -23.44 7.37 3.87
CA GLU A 54 -23.41 7.59 5.32
C GLU A 54 -23.67 6.28 6.04
N TYR A 55 -23.00 6.05 7.15
CA TYR A 55 -23.21 4.88 8.01
C TYR A 55 -23.05 5.24 9.49
N ASP A 56 -23.66 4.43 10.33
CA ASP A 56 -23.52 4.54 11.78
C ASP A 56 -22.20 3.92 12.22
N ALA A 57 -21.29 4.73 12.76
CA ALA A 57 -19.94 4.34 13.20
C ALA A 57 -19.90 4.10 14.71
N GLN A 58 -20.69 3.15 15.17
CA GLN A 58 -20.89 2.83 16.60
C GLN A 58 -19.58 2.40 17.29
N ALA A 59 -18.69 1.73 16.54
CA ALA A 59 -17.39 1.33 17.05
C ALA A 59 -16.43 2.50 17.29
N VAL A 60 -16.72 3.68 16.71
CA VAL A 60 -15.96 4.91 16.94
C VAL A 60 -16.56 5.68 18.13
N ALA A 61 -17.87 5.92 18.10
CA ALA A 61 -18.63 6.50 19.20
C ALA A 61 -20.14 6.26 19.00
N GLU A 62 -20.88 6.16 20.09
CA GLU A 62 -22.33 6.01 20.06
C GLU A 62 -23.01 7.18 19.32
N GLY A 63 -23.91 6.87 18.40
CA GLY A 63 -24.63 7.85 17.59
C GLY A 63 -23.78 8.60 16.56
N PHE A 64 -22.51 8.21 16.38
CA PHE A 64 -21.62 8.90 15.48
C PHE A 64 -21.82 8.40 14.05
N LYS A 65 -21.97 9.34 13.11
CA LYS A 65 -22.11 9.04 11.68
C LYS A 65 -20.83 9.38 10.94
N ARG A 66 -20.48 8.52 10.00
CA ARG A 66 -19.32 8.69 9.13
C ARG A 66 -19.68 8.43 7.67
N TRP A 67 -18.74 8.73 6.80
CA TRP A 67 -18.89 8.64 5.36
C TRP A 67 -17.86 7.71 4.74
N MET A 68 -18.25 7.05 3.68
CA MET A 68 -17.38 6.32 2.76
C MET A 68 -17.83 6.60 1.33
N GLU A 69 -16.94 6.49 0.34
CA GLU A 69 -17.34 6.36 -1.05
C GLU A 69 -17.38 4.89 -1.45
N VAL A 70 -18.32 4.54 -2.31
CA VAL A 70 -18.49 3.17 -2.81
C VAL A 70 -18.56 3.19 -4.32
N TYR A 71 -17.62 2.51 -4.97
CA TYR A 71 -17.64 2.25 -6.39
C TYR A 71 -18.32 0.91 -6.65
N THR A 72 -19.33 0.92 -7.52
CA THR A 72 -19.95 -0.28 -8.09
C THR A 72 -19.51 -0.42 -9.55
N PRO A 73 -19.12 -1.63 -10.02
CA PRO A 73 -18.56 -1.82 -11.35
C PRO A 73 -19.63 -1.61 -12.45
N PRO A 74 -19.19 -1.39 -13.71
CA PRO A 74 -20.10 -1.35 -14.85
C PRO A 74 -21.01 -2.58 -14.87
N GLY A 75 -22.30 -2.37 -15.17
CA GLY A 75 -23.28 -3.45 -15.18
C GLY A 75 -23.56 -4.07 -13.80
N TYR A 76 -23.29 -3.34 -12.71
CA TYR A 76 -23.64 -3.81 -11.35
C TYR A 76 -25.12 -4.20 -11.24
N SER A 77 -25.39 -5.36 -10.65
CA SER A 77 -26.74 -5.86 -10.43
C SER A 77 -26.84 -6.57 -9.08
N LYS A 78 -27.92 -6.31 -8.35
CA LYS A 78 -28.24 -7.02 -7.09
C LYS A 78 -28.44 -8.53 -7.26
N LYS A 79 -28.61 -9.02 -8.51
CA LYS A 79 -28.75 -10.44 -8.83
C LYS A 79 -27.40 -11.19 -8.86
N LYS A 80 -26.29 -10.48 -8.89
CA LYS A 80 -24.92 -11.04 -8.88
C LYS A 80 -24.22 -10.65 -7.58
N LYS A 81 -23.36 -11.53 -7.05
CA LYS A 81 -22.53 -11.22 -5.88
C LYS A 81 -21.11 -10.88 -6.31
N TYR A 82 -20.58 -9.78 -5.78
CA TYR A 82 -19.28 -9.24 -6.15
C TYR A 82 -18.27 -9.37 -5.00
N PRO A 83 -16.98 -9.61 -5.30
CA PRO A 83 -15.92 -9.45 -4.32
C PRO A 83 -15.74 -7.96 -3.97
N VAL A 84 -15.10 -7.68 -2.83
CA VAL A 84 -14.95 -6.33 -2.30
C VAL A 84 -13.48 -6.01 -2.01
N LEU A 85 -13.03 -4.85 -2.48
CA LEU A 85 -11.78 -4.22 -2.08
C LEU A 85 -12.09 -3.01 -1.18
N TYR A 86 -11.54 -2.99 0.04
CA TYR A 86 -11.50 -1.82 0.91
C TYR A 86 -10.17 -1.11 0.68
N LEU A 87 -10.22 0.16 0.21
CA LEU A 87 -9.04 0.91 -0.24
C LEU A 87 -8.91 2.23 0.52
N ILE A 88 -7.95 2.29 1.44
CA ILE A 88 -7.81 3.34 2.45
C ILE A 88 -6.88 4.44 1.95
N HIS A 89 -7.23 5.69 2.22
CA HIS A 89 -6.44 6.90 1.91
C HIS A 89 -5.27 7.13 2.88
N GLY A 90 -4.47 8.17 2.66
CA GLY A 90 -3.34 8.57 3.50
C GLY A 90 -3.67 9.63 4.56
N ALA A 91 -2.67 10.00 5.34
CA ALA A 91 -2.81 11.03 6.35
C ALA A 91 -3.21 12.39 5.74
N GLY A 92 -4.11 13.11 6.41
CA GLY A 92 -4.61 14.42 5.95
C GLY A 92 -5.55 14.37 4.75
N GLN A 93 -6.02 13.18 4.38
CA GLN A 93 -6.98 12.94 3.31
C GLN A 93 -8.30 12.43 3.90
N ASP A 94 -9.28 12.17 3.05
CA ASP A 94 -10.58 11.61 3.40
C ASP A 94 -11.04 10.53 2.39
N GLU A 95 -12.25 10.03 2.53
CA GLU A 95 -12.85 8.99 1.69
C GLU A 95 -12.85 9.31 0.19
N ARG A 96 -12.76 10.59 -0.19
CA ARG A 96 -12.80 11.04 -1.60
C ARG A 96 -11.44 10.99 -2.30
N ALA A 97 -10.35 10.86 -1.54
CA ALA A 97 -8.99 11.00 -2.06
C ALA A 97 -8.66 10.04 -3.20
N TRP A 98 -9.09 8.78 -3.09
CA TRP A 98 -8.85 7.79 -4.13
C TRP A 98 -9.62 8.07 -5.43
N VAL A 99 -10.81 8.62 -5.35
CA VAL A 99 -11.60 8.99 -6.53
C VAL A 99 -11.08 10.29 -7.15
N GLN A 100 -10.89 11.32 -6.34
CA GLN A 100 -10.53 12.65 -6.83
C GLN A 100 -9.06 12.74 -7.29
N SER A 101 -8.13 12.29 -6.46
CA SER A 101 -6.69 12.39 -6.74
C SER A 101 -6.14 11.08 -7.32
N GLY A 102 -6.60 9.94 -6.82
CA GLY A 102 -6.18 8.61 -7.25
C GLY A 102 -6.82 8.15 -8.54
N ARG A 103 -7.95 8.77 -8.97
CA ARG A 103 -8.74 8.36 -10.15
C ARG A 103 -9.02 6.86 -10.19
N ALA A 104 -9.22 6.27 -9.01
CA ALA A 104 -9.36 4.83 -8.85
C ALA A 104 -10.52 4.25 -9.66
N ASN A 105 -11.66 4.95 -9.69
CA ASN A 105 -12.82 4.57 -10.51
C ASN A 105 -12.46 4.47 -12.00
N VAL A 106 -11.68 5.43 -12.52
CA VAL A 106 -11.24 5.45 -13.94
C VAL A 106 -10.28 4.29 -14.23
N ILE A 107 -9.33 4.04 -13.35
CA ILE A 107 -8.38 2.91 -13.47
C ILE A 107 -9.16 1.58 -13.49
N LEU A 108 -10.12 1.43 -12.59
CA LEU A 108 -10.95 0.22 -12.50
C LEU A 108 -11.82 0.03 -13.75
N ASP A 109 -12.49 1.09 -14.24
CA ASP A 109 -13.29 1.05 -15.46
C ASP A 109 -12.43 0.60 -16.67
N ASN A 110 -11.25 1.19 -16.82
CA ASN A 110 -10.32 0.84 -17.89
C ASN A 110 -9.86 -0.62 -17.81
N LEU A 111 -9.51 -1.10 -16.61
CA LEU A 111 -9.08 -2.48 -16.40
C LEU A 111 -10.20 -3.50 -16.58
N ILE A 112 -11.44 -3.15 -16.22
CA ILE A 112 -12.62 -4.00 -16.45
C ILE A 112 -12.91 -4.08 -17.96
N ALA A 113 -12.90 -2.95 -18.69
CA ALA A 113 -13.11 -2.92 -20.13
C ALA A 113 -12.04 -3.73 -20.88
N ASP A 114 -10.79 -3.71 -20.39
CA ASP A 114 -9.68 -4.51 -20.92
C ASP A 114 -9.74 -5.98 -20.47
N LYS A 115 -10.72 -6.38 -19.66
CA LYS A 115 -10.85 -7.73 -19.08
C LYS A 115 -9.66 -8.17 -18.23
N LYS A 116 -8.91 -7.21 -17.67
CA LYS A 116 -7.72 -7.46 -16.85
C LYS A 116 -8.07 -7.74 -15.39
N ILE A 117 -9.26 -7.31 -14.94
CA ILE A 117 -9.75 -7.55 -13.58
C ILE A 117 -11.18 -8.09 -13.61
N LYS A 118 -11.53 -8.86 -12.58
CA LYS A 118 -12.94 -9.22 -12.33
C LYS A 118 -13.69 -7.99 -11.83
N PRO A 119 -14.95 -7.76 -12.25
CA PRO A 119 -15.79 -6.72 -11.68
C PRO A 119 -15.90 -6.91 -10.15
N MET A 120 -15.59 -5.86 -9.40
CA MET A 120 -15.61 -5.83 -7.95
C MET A 120 -16.22 -4.53 -7.43
N ILE A 121 -16.75 -4.55 -6.22
CA ILE A 121 -17.08 -3.34 -5.48
C ILE A 121 -15.82 -2.84 -4.80
N VAL A 122 -15.59 -1.51 -4.85
CA VAL A 122 -14.50 -0.89 -4.10
C VAL A 122 -15.07 0.12 -3.13
N VAL A 123 -14.70 -0.05 -1.86
CA VAL A 123 -15.10 0.81 -0.76
C VAL A 123 -13.91 1.69 -0.40
N PHE A 124 -14.12 2.98 -0.35
CA PHE A 124 -13.14 3.98 0.08
C PHE A 124 -13.56 4.52 1.45
N PRO A 125 -13.17 3.85 2.54
CA PRO A 125 -13.52 4.32 3.87
C PRO A 125 -12.67 5.52 4.27
N ASN A 126 -13.16 6.34 5.20
CA ASN A 126 -12.34 7.33 5.86
C ASN A 126 -11.50 6.66 6.95
N GLY A 127 -10.19 6.55 6.74
CA GLY A 127 -9.24 5.91 7.67
C GLY A 127 -9.03 6.68 8.98
N ASN A 128 -9.51 7.93 9.08
CA ASN A 128 -9.41 8.76 10.28
C ASN A 128 -10.55 8.45 11.27
N ALA A 129 -10.51 7.28 11.90
CA ALA A 129 -11.56 6.82 12.84
C ALA A 129 -11.46 7.55 14.19
N THR A 130 -11.88 8.81 14.20
CA THR A 130 -11.87 9.69 15.38
C THR A 130 -13.13 10.54 15.40
N THR A 131 -13.55 10.97 16.59
CA THR A 131 -14.65 11.93 16.78
C THR A 131 -14.23 13.39 16.55
N ASN A 132 -12.93 13.65 16.34
CA ASN A 132 -12.44 14.99 16.04
C ASN A 132 -12.88 15.40 14.62
N ALA A 133 -13.77 16.39 14.56
CA ALA A 133 -14.36 16.89 13.31
C ALA A 133 -13.30 17.47 12.32
N GLU A 134 -12.19 17.98 12.80
CA GLU A 134 -11.10 18.48 11.94
C GLU A 134 -10.34 17.33 11.28
N ALA A 135 -10.09 16.26 12.00
CA ALA A 135 -9.44 15.06 11.46
C ALA A 135 -10.36 14.32 10.47
N THR A 136 -11.68 14.33 10.70
CA THR A 136 -12.66 13.67 9.83
C THR A 136 -12.91 14.41 8.51
N ARG A 137 -12.64 15.73 8.46
CA ARG A 137 -12.86 16.57 7.27
C ARG A 137 -11.65 16.67 6.34
N GLY A 138 -10.56 15.96 6.60
CA GLY A 138 -9.33 16.08 5.79
C GLY A 138 -8.65 17.47 5.94
N GLY A 139 -9.05 18.25 6.93
CA GLY A 139 -8.67 19.64 7.10
C GLY A 139 -7.41 19.85 7.95
N GLY A 140 -6.34 19.15 7.66
CA GLY A 140 -4.99 19.52 8.11
C GLY A 140 -4.23 20.19 6.96
N ARG A 141 -4.19 21.52 6.90
CA ARG A 141 -3.27 22.27 6.04
C ARG A 141 -1.82 21.92 6.42
N GLY A 142 -1.34 20.80 5.90
CA GLY A 142 0.01 20.30 6.01
C GLY A 142 0.29 19.42 4.82
N GLY A 143 0.14 19.99 3.60
CA GLY A 143 0.44 19.32 2.34
C GLY A 143 1.89 18.88 2.32
N PHE A 144 2.13 17.57 2.22
CA PHE A 144 3.40 17.06 1.76
C PHE A 144 3.47 17.26 0.25
N GLY A 145 4.29 18.27 -0.17
CA GLY A 145 4.77 18.35 -1.55
C GLY A 145 4.05 19.31 -2.47
N ALA A 146 4.36 20.62 -2.33
CA ALA A 146 4.49 21.50 -3.49
C ALA A 146 5.95 22.00 -3.53
N PRO A 147 6.68 21.90 -4.64
CA PRO A 147 7.98 22.53 -4.79
C PRO A 147 7.76 24.02 -5.13
N GLY A 148 8.31 24.91 -4.31
CA GLY A 148 8.58 26.28 -4.69
C GLY A 148 7.51 27.31 -4.34
N GLY A 149 7.71 28.01 -3.20
CA GLY A 149 7.05 29.23 -2.83
C GLY A 149 7.76 29.85 -1.64
N THR A 150 8.86 30.57 -1.88
CA THR A 150 9.53 31.43 -0.92
C THR A 150 8.64 32.63 -0.63
N ASN A 151 8.07 32.72 0.58
CA ASN A 151 7.76 33.95 1.30
C ASN A 151 7.23 33.58 2.70
N ALA A 152 8.16 33.36 3.62
CA ALA A 152 7.86 33.30 5.03
C ALA A 152 8.34 34.64 5.66
N ALA A 153 7.42 35.37 6.25
CA ALA A 153 7.74 36.54 7.08
C ALA A 153 8.48 36.09 8.35
N PRO A 154 9.48 36.83 8.84
CA PRO A 154 10.21 36.49 10.07
C PRO A 154 9.40 36.93 11.30
N GLY A 155 9.04 35.97 12.15
CA GLY A 155 8.49 36.30 13.47
C GLY A 155 7.46 35.37 14.02
N ALA A 156 7.83 34.11 14.30
CA ALA A 156 7.16 33.27 15.32
C ALA A 156 8.13 32.17 15.79
N ALA A 157 8.99 32.52 16.70
CA ALA A 157 9.72 31.53 17.50
C ALA A 157 8.74 30.91 18.51
N GLY A 158 8.61 29.56 18.51
CA GLY A 158 7.96 28.85 19.59
C GLY A 158 6.88 27.86 19.18
N ALA A 159 7.04 27.06 18.11
CA ALA A 159 6.27 25.84 17.96
C ALA A 159 7.24 24.66 17.92
N THR A 160 7.27 23.92 19.01
CA THR A 160 8.03 22.68 19.16
C THR A 160 7.74 21.74 18.01
N ARG A 161 8.80 21.37 17.29
CA ARG A 161 8.80 20.28 16.29
C ARG A 161 8.49 18.92 16.96
N GLY A 162 7.24 18.75 17.35
CA GLY A 162 6.65 17.46 17.76
C GLY A 162 6.02 16.77 16.56
N GLY A 163 6.75 16.66 15.45
CA GLY A 163 6.25 16.04 14.23
C GLY A 163 6.24 14.53 14.33
N GLY A 164 5.09 13.90 14.19
CA GLY A 164 4.95 12.53 13.73
C GLY A 164 4.54 11.47 14.78
N ARG A 165 4.65 11.70 16.07
CA ARG A 165 4.16 10.73 17.07
C ARG A 165 2.68 10.91 17.44
N GLY A 166 2.10 12.07 17.22
CA GLY A 166 0.72 12.37 17.61
C GLY A 166 -0.36 11.88 16.64
N VAL A 167 -0.03 11.63 15.38
CA VAL A 167 -0.99 11.12 14.35
C VAL A 167 -1.07 9.58 14.35
N LEU A 168 -0.10 8.92 14.93
CA LEU A 168 0.01 7.46 15.02
C LEU A 168 -0.12 6.93 16.44
N GLY A 169 -0.76 7.67 17.35
CA GLY A 169 -1.10 7.14 18.66
C GLY A 169 -1.82 5.81 18.52
N ASP A 170 -1.52 4.84 19.39
CA ASP A 170 -2.00 3.45 19.36
C ASP A 170 -3.54 3.30 19.18
N GLY A 171 -4.29 4.38 19.38
CA GLY A 171 -5.74 4.44 19.20
C GLY A 171 -6.23 4.55 17.74
N VAL A 172 -5.54 5.28 16.86
CA VAL A 172 -6.08 5.58 15.50
C VAL A 172 -6.18 4.32 14.65
N GLY A 173 -5.16 3.47 14.66
CA GLY A 173 -5.17 2.20 13.93
C GLY A 173 -6.21 1.24 14.48
N LYS A 174 -6.32 1.13 15.80
CA LYS A 174 -7.27 0.22 16.46
C LYS A 174 -8.71 0.68 16.30
N ASN A 175 -8.98 1.98 16.40
CA ASN A 175 -10.30 2.53 16.17
C ASN A 175 -10.77 2.28 14.73
N PHE A 176 -9.87 2.46 13.74
CA PHE A 176 -10.21 2.16 12.35
C PHE A 176 -10.45 0.65 12.13
N GLU A 177 -9.65 -0.23 12.72
CA GLU A 177 -9.89 -1.67 12.65
C GLU A 177 -11.26 -2.04 13.20
N ASN A 178 -11.64 -1.49 14.35
CA ASN A 178 -12.96 -1.71 14.94
C ASN A 178 -14.09 -1.20 14.03
N ASP A 179 -13.96 0.03 13.52
CA ASP A 179 -14.92 0.63 12.59
C ASP A 179 -15.05 -0.21 11.30
N LEU A 180 -13.92 -0.61 10.71
CA LEU A 180 -13.89 -1.46 9.52
C LEU A 180 -14.63 -2.78 9.73
N LEU A 181 -14.33 -3.47 10.82
CA LEU A 181 -14.84 -4.83 11.07
C LEU A 181 -16.27 -4.84 11.62
N LYS A 182 -16.67 -3.85 12.42
CA LYS A 182 -17.94 -3.84 13.14
C LYS A 182 -19.02 -2.98 12.47
N ASP A 183 -18.62 -1.94 11.73
CA ASP A 183 -19.57 -0.98 11.14
C ASP A 183 -19.51 -0.98 9.61
N ILE A 184 -18.33 -0.75 8.99
CA ILE A 184 -18.20 -0.60 7.54
C ILE A 184 -18.52 -1.91 6.80
N ILE A 185 -17.89 -3.03 7.17
CA ILE A 185 -18.15 -4.32 6.51
C ILE A 185 -19.63 -4.74 6.63
N PRO A 186 -20.26 -4.74 7.80
CA PRO A 186 -21.68 -5.01 7.94
C PRO A 186 -22.58 -4.08 7.11
N CYS A 187 -22.29 -2.77 7.10
CA CYS A 187 -23.01 -1.81 6.29
C CYS A 187 -22.95 -2.16 4.79
N ILE A 188 -21.76 -2.47 4.27
CA ILE A 188 -21.58 -2.87 2.87
C ILE A 188 -22.33 -4.17 2.56
N GLN A 189 -22.32 -5.14 3.46
CA GLN A 189 -23.00 -6.41 3.29
C GLN A 189 -24.52 -6.27 3.28
N SER A 190 -25.08 -5.29 3.99
CA SER A 190 -26.53 -5.05 4.03
C SER A 190 -27.04 -4.25 2.81
N HIS A 191 -26.23 -3.35 2.24
CA HIS A 191 -26.64 -2.45 1.17
C HIS A 191 -26.29 -2.95 -0.23
N TYR A 192 -25.23 -3.73 -0.36
CA TYR A 192 -24.68 -4.18 -1.65
C TYR A 192 -24.69 -5.70 -1.78
N SER A 193 -24.80 -6.18 -3.01
CA SER A 193 -24.75 -7.62 -3.30
C SER A 193 -23.30 -8.10 -3.34
N VAL A 194 -22.76 -8.48 -2.20
CA VAL A 194 -21.35 -8.87 -2.02
C VAL A 194 -21.19 -10.33 -1.62
N ARG A 195 -20.04 -10.91 -1.95
CA ARG A 195 -19.56 -12.14 -1.34
C ARG A 195 -19.02 -11.82 0.06
N THR A 196 -19.43 -12.59 1.06
CA THR A 196 -19.18 -12.28 2.48
C THR A 196 -17.98 -12.98 3.08
N ASP A 197 -17.41 -13.96 2.38
CA ASP A 197 -16.28 -14.74 2.84
C ASP A 197 -14.94 -13.99 2.62
N ALA A 198 -13.91 -14.40 3.36
CA ALA A 198 -12.58 -13.77 3.30
C ALA A 198 -11.90 -13.88 1.93
N ARG A 199 -12.17 -14.96 1.16
CA ARG A 199 -11.58 -15.18 -0.17
C ARG A 199 -12.02 -14.15 -1.20
N HIS A 200 -13.12 -13.46 -0.93
CA HIS A 200 -13.66 -12.42 -1.80
C HIS A 200 -13.55 -11.03 -1.15
N ARG A 201 -12.62 -10.88 -0.19
CA ARG A 201 -12.37 -9.60 0.49
C ARG A 201 -10.90 -9.25 0.47
N ALA A 202 -10.60 -8.04 -0.01
CA ALA A 202 -9.28 -7.44 -0.04
C ALA A 202 -9.23 -6.17 0.81
N LEU A 203 -8.09 -5.91 1.42
CA LEU A 203 -7.79 -4.68 2.15
C LEU A 203 -6.50 -4.07 1.61
N ALA A 204 -6.54 -2.81 1.23
CA ALA A 204 -5.36 -2.09 0.78
C ALA A 204 -5.40 -0.62 1.21
N GLY A 205 -4.26 0.05 1.17
CA GLY A 205 -4.21 1.47 1.45
C GLY A 205 -2.87 2.10 1.13
N LEU A 206 -2.88 3.43 1.01
CA LEU A 206 -1.68 4.23 0.76
C LEU A 206 -1.20 4.93 2.05
N SER A 207 0.10 5.08 2.23
CA SER A 207 0.69 5.84 3.34
C SER A 207 0.13 5.40 4.70
N LEU A 208 -0.64 6.27 5.40
CA LEU A 208 -1.34 5.92 6.65
C LEU A 208 -2.28 4.71 6.46
N GLY A 209 -3.07 4.68 5.38
CA GLY A 209 -3.93 3.53 5.05
C GLY A 209 -3.13 2.25 4.80
N GLY A 210 -1.93 2.37 4.21
CA GLY A 210 -0.98 1.26 4.09
C GLY A 210 -0.47 0.78 5.45
N MET A 211 -0.19 1.70 6.37
CA MET A 211 0.20 1.36 7.75
C MET A 211 -0.94 0.66 8.50
N GLN A 212 -2.18 1.12 8.34
CA GLN A 212 -3.37 0.48 8.90
C GLN A 212 -3.56 -0.92 8.31
N THR A 213 -3.45 -1.07 6.98
CA THR A 213 -3.50 -2.38 6.31
C THR A 213 -2.44 -3.34 6.87
N ARG A 214 -1.20 -2.87 7.01
CA ARG A 214 -0.08 -3.64 7.57
C ARG A 214 -0.33 -4.07 9.01
N SER A 215 -1.00 -3.24 9.81
CA SER A 215 -1.34 -3.56 11.20
C SER A 215 -2.47 -4.60 11.30
N ILE A 216 -3.48 -4.49 10.44
CA ILE A 216 -4.67 -5.36 10.44
C ILE A 216 -4.34 -6.75 9.87
N ALA A 217 -3.50 -6.82 8.83
CA ALA A 217 -3.24 -8.07 8.11
C ALA A 217 -2.79 -9.24 9.00
N PRO A 218 -1.80 -9.10 9.90
CA PRO A 218 -1.37 -10.18 10.78
C PRO A 218 -2.43 -10.64 11.78
N ALA A 219 -3.32 -9.72 12.19
CA ALA A 219 -4.33 -9.95 13.23
C ALA A 219 -5.65 -10.53 12.68
N SER A 220 -5.95 -10.30 11.39
CA SER A 220 -7.25 -10.62 10.79
C SER A 220 -7.17 -11.45 9.51
N PRO A 221 -6.40 -12.56 9.49
CA PRO A 221 -6.26 -13.41 8.30
C PRO A 221 -7.55 -14.17 7.95
N ASP A 222 -8.51 -14.27 8.89
CA ASP A 222 -9.84 -14.86 8.68
C ASP A 222 -10.86 -13.88 8.08
N LYS A 223 -10.51 -12.59 7.99
CA LYS A 223 -11.38 -11.54 7.47
C LYS A 223 -11.05 -11.15 6.02
N PHE A 224 -9.79 -11.26 5.63
CA PHE A 224 -9.28 -10.85 4.32
C PHE A 224 -8.30 -11.87 3.76
N SER A 225 -8.33 -12.10 2.45
CA SER A 225 -7.36 -12.98 1.80
C SER A 225 -6.33 -12.23 0.95
N TYR A 226 -6.50 -10.94 0.72
CA TYR A 226 -5.62 -10.13 -0.10
C TYR A 226 -5.27 -8.82 0.63
N PHE A 227 -3.99 -8.51 0.71
CA PHE A 227 -3.50 -7.30 1.36
C PHE A 227 -2.62 -6.49 0.41
N GLY A 228 -2.86 -5.17 0.33
CA GLY A 228 -2.07 -4.21 -0.45
C GLY A 228 -1.53 -3.08 0.43
N VAL A 229 -0.21 -3.00 0.61
CA VAL A 229 0.47 -1.97 1.41
C VAL A 229 1.23 -1.05 0.47
N PHE A 230 0.67 0.15 0.19
CA PHE A 230 1.27 1.12 -0.72
C PHE A 230 1.95 2.21 0.11
N SER A 231 3.28 2.31 0.05
CA SER A 231 4.11 3.27 0.81
C SER A 231 3.80 3.30 2.32
N GLY A 232 3.36 2.17 2.89
CA GLY A 232 2.93 2.01 4.28
C GLY A 232 3.86 1.14 5.14
N GLY A 233 5.03 0.81 4.64
CA GLY A 233 5.95 -0.15 5.26
C GLY A 233 5.84 -1.54 4.65
N ASN A 234 6.14 -2.57 5.42
CA ASN A 234 6.11 -3.95 4.96
C ASN A 234 5.47 -4.90 5.98
N ILE A 235 5.07 -6.08 5.52
CA ILE A 235 4.65 -7.21 6.34
C ILE A 235 5.74 -8.26 6.26
N ARG A 236 6.18 -8.79 7.39
CA ARG A 236 7.22 -9.81 7.51
C ARG A 236 6.71 -11.02 8.28
N PRO A 237 7.35 -12.19 8.11
CA PRO A 237 6.98 -13.39 8.87
C PRO A 237 6.91 -13.17 10.40
N GLU A 238 7.84 -12.40 10.96
CA GLU A 238 7.90 -12.08 12.39
C GLU A 238 6.74 -11.19 12.88
N ASN A 239 6.03 -10.52 11.97
CA ASN A 239 4.83 -9.74 12.33
C ASN A 239 3.56 -10.61 12.44
N ILE A 240 3.61 -11.85 11.95
CA ILE A 240 2.44 -12.72 11.83
C ILE A 240 2.33 -13.60 13.07
N THR A 241 1.36 -13.31 13.93
CA THR A 241 1.17 -14.04 15.20
C THR A 241 0.68 -15.48 15.01
N ASN A 242 -0.13 -15.73 13.97
CA ASN A 242 -0.62 -17.07 13.62
C ASN A 242 -0.29 -17.40 12.17
N MET A 243 0.92 -17.89 11.95
CA MET A 243 1.42 -18.24 10.61
C MET A 243 0.59 -19.34 9.93
N VAL A 244 0.05 -20.31 10.69
CA VAL A 244 -0.78 -21.39 10.14
C VAL A 244 -2.08 -20.83 9.57
N ALA A 245 -2.79 -20.02 10.33
CA ALA A 245 -4.02 -19.37 9.87
C ALA A 245 -3.74 -18.41 8.70
N PHE A 246 -2.63 -17.67 8.76
CA PHE A 246 -2.24 -16.75 7.70
C PHE A 246 -1.99 -17.47 6.37
N LYS A 247 -1.19 -18.53 6.37
CA LYS A 247 -0.95 -19.37 5.17
C LYS A 247 -2.23 -20.00 4.60
N LYS A 248 -3.13 -20.44 5.48
CA LYS A 248 -4.39 -21.06 5.06
C LYS A 248 -5.31 -20.07 4.35
N ASN A 249 -5.39 -18.83 4.83
CA ASN A 249 -6.42 -17.88 4.44
C ASN A 249 -5.92 -16.80 3.49
N VAL A 250 -4.66 -16.34 3.64
CA VAL A 250 -4.12 -15.25 2.83
C VAL A 250 -3.60 -15.77 1.49
N LYS A 251 -4.09 -15.19 0.42
CA LYS A 251 -3.78 -15.53 -0.96
C LYS A 251 -2.70 -14.63 -1.56
N LEU A 252 -2.58 -13.40 -1.06
CA LEU A 252 -1.64 -12.42 -1.59
C LEU A 252 -1.30 -11.35 -0.56
N VAL A 253 0.00 -11.05 -0.44
CA VAL A 253 0.52 -9.82 0.14
C VAL A 253 1.22 -9.04 -0.96
N PHE A 254 0.72 -7.84 -1.26
CA PHE A 254 1.33 -6.92 -2.22
C PHE A 254 1.89 -5.70 -1.48
N MET A 255 3.14 -5.36 -1.73
CA MET A 255 3.82 -4.21 -1.10
C MET A 255 4.44 -3.34 -2.17
N SER A 256 4.28 -2.01 -2.07
CA SER A 256 4.84 -1.09 -3.05
C SER A 256 5.38 0.19 -2.44
N PHE A 257 6.35 0.78 -3.15
CA PHE A 257 6.94 2.10 -2.89
C PHE A 257 7.28 2.80 -4.20
N GLY A 258 7.39 4.12 -4.17
CA GLY A 258 8.02 4.89 -5.22
C GLY A 258 9.55 4.76 -5.14
N SER A 259 10.24 4.68 -6.27
CA SER A 259 11.70 4.54 -6.30
C SER A 259 12.46 5.71 -5.67
N ARG A 260 11.83 6.89 -5.62
CA ARG A 260 12.37 8.11 -5.00
C ARG A 260 11.89 8.34 -3.57
N GLU A 261 11.12 7.41 -3.01
CA GLU A 261 10.80 7.47 -1.58
C GLU A 261 12.07 7.14 -0.78
N SER A 262 12.58 8.13 -0.03
CA SER A 262 13.82 7.95 0.72
C SER A 262 13.67 6.87 1.79
N SER A 263 14.63 5.97 1.82
CA SER A 263 14.81 4.95 2.85
C SER A 263 15.30 5.52 4.19
N ALA A 264 15.32 6.85 4.34
CA ALA A 264 15.81 7.49 5.56
C ALA A 264 15.04 6.97 6.77
N PRO A 265 15.72 6.44 7.80
CA PRO A 265 15.06 5.88 8.96
C PRO A 265 14.36 7.00 9.74
N ARG A 266 13.06 7.10 9.55
CA ARG A 266 12.23 7.89 10.46
C ARG A 266 12.05 7.06 11.74
N GLY A 267 12.99 7.23 12.68
CA GLY A 267 12.93 6.59 14.00
C GLY A 267 13.85 5.39 14.20
N GLY A 268 15.14 5.49 13.84
CA GLY A 268 16.21 4.71 14.46
C GLY A 268 16.24 3.19 14.25
N GLY A 269 15.46 2.65 13.32
CA GLY A 269 15.54 1.23 12.97
C GLY A 269 16.26 0.99 11.63
N PRO A 270 16.88 -0.19 11.42
CA PRO A 270 17.59 -0.49 10.19
C PRO A 270 16.62 -0.53 9.00
N LEU A 271 17.06 -0.12 7.83
CA LEU A 271 16.64 -0.25 6.40
C LEU A 271 15.37 -1.09 6.04
N LEU A 272 14.33 -1.09 6.89
CA LEU A 272 13.16 -1.97 6.76
C LEU A 272 11.95 -1.29 6.11
N SER A 273 12.06 -0.02 5.78
CA SER A 273 11.04 0.77 5.07
C SER A 273 11.62 1.28 3.75
N GLY A 274 10.81 1.32 2.71
CA GLY A 274 11.23 1.75 1.38
C GLY A 274 11.40 0.60 0.38
N PRO A 275 11.88 0.89 -0.84
CA PRO A 275 11.94 -0.07 -1.93
C PRO A 275 12.67 -1.37 -1.61
N GLU A 276 13.84 -1.28 -0.98
CA GLU A 276 14.63 -2.46 -0.63
C GLU A 276 14.00 -3.28 0.51
N GLY A 277 13.41 -2.60 1.48
CA GLY A 277 12.72 -3.24 2.60
C GLY A 277 11.53 -4.09 2.17
N ILE A 278 10.75 -3.67 1.16
CA ILE A 278 9.61 -4.46 0.66
C ILE A 278 10.07 -5.68 -0.14
N LYS A 279 11.19 -5.58 -0.87
CA LYS A 279 11.79 -6.71 -1.57
C LYS A 279 12.20 -7.80 -0.58
N LEU A 280 12.99 -7.44 0.44
CA LEU A 280 13.42 -8.36 1.49
C LEU A 280 12.23 -9.00 2.22
N ALA A 281 11.18 -8.22 2.48
CA ALA A 281 9.98 -8.72 3.14
C ALA A 281 9.21 -9.70 2.24
N ALA A 282 9.07 -9.41 0.94
CA ALA A 282 8.42 -10.30 -0.01
C ALA A 282 9.17 -11.63 -0.14
N ASP A 283 10.49 -11.59 -0.23
CA ASP A 283 11.35 -12.79 -0.28
C ASP A 283 11.20 -13.63 1.00
N ALA A 284 11.16 -13.00 2.18
CA ALA A 284 10.99 -13.68 3.45
C ALA A 284 9.60 -14.34 3.57
N LEU A 285 8.54 -13.66 3.13
CA LEU A 285 7.19 -14.22 3.07
C LEU A 285 7.11 -15.39 2.08
N ALA A 286 7.71 -15.27 0.90
CA ALA A 286 7.76 -16.33 -0.11
C ALA A 286 8.48 -17.57 0.43
N LYS A 287 9.63 -17.42 1.09
CA LYS A 287 10.33 -18.50 1.79
C LYS A 287 9.48 -19.15 2.87
N SER A 288 8.55 -18.40 3.47
CA SER A 288 7.58 -18.91 4.43
C SER A 288 6.34 -19.56 3.76
N GLY A 289 6.27 -19.66 2.44
CA GLY A 289 5.17 -20.24 1.68
C GLY A 289 3.94 -19.34 1.53
N ILE A 290 4.14 -18.01 1.61
CA ILE A 290 3.09 -16.99 1.40
C ILE A 290 3.36 -16.32 0.05
N LYS A 291 2.34 -16.24 -0.82
CA LYS A 291 2.45 -15.48 -2.08
C LYS A 291 2.60 -13.99 -1.75
N ALA A 292 3.78 -13.46 -1.98
CA ALA A 292 4.08 -12.05 -1.79
C ALA A 292 4.63 -11.45 -3.09
N VAL A 293 4.21 -10.23 -3.39
CA VAL A 293 4.64 -9.46 -4.55
C VAL A 293 5.11 -8.10 -4.06
N TYR A 294 6.24 -7.65 -4.53
CA TYR A 294 6.68 -6.26 -4.34
C TYR A 294 6.67 -5.52 -5.68
N TYR A 295 6.44 -4.21 -5.60
CA TYR A 295 6.45 -3.32 -6.75
C TYR A 295 7.14 -2.00 -6.38
N VAL A 296 8.17 -1.64 -7.12
CA VAL A 296 8.85 -0.35 -6.99
C VAL A 296 8.45 0.53 -8.16
N SER A 297 7.61 1.54 -7.92
CA SER A 297 7.14 2.44 -8.98
C SER A 297 8.29 3.31 -9.47
N PRO A 298 8.71 3.20 -10.75
CA PRO A 298 9.86 3.94 -11.28
C PRO A 298 9.62 5.46 -11.24
N ASP A 299 10.67 6.22 -10.97
CA ASP A 299 10.70 7.68 -10.98
C ASP A 299 9.56 8.38 -10.23
N SER A 300 9.05 7.75 -9.20
CA SER A 300 7.96 8.27 -8.39
C SER A 300 8.32 8.40 -6.92
N ALA A 301 7.69 9.36 -6.26
CA ALA A 301 7.88 9.68 -4.85
C ALA A 301 6.68 9.19 -4.01
N HIS A 302 6.53 9.72 -2.79
CA HIS A 302 5.39 9.46 -1.90
C HIS A 302 4.16 10.25 -2.35
N ASP A 303 3.62 9.89 -3.50
CA ASP A 303 2.55 10.62 -4.19
C ASP A 303 1.60 9.71 -4.99
N PHE A 304 0.55 10.31 -5.55
CA PHE A 304 -0.44 9.57 -6.34
C PHE A 304 0.11 8.99 -7.65
N THR A 305 1.28 9.41 -8.14
CA THR A 305 1.93 8.73 -9.29
C THR A 305 2.28 7.30 -8.91
N SER A 306 2.92 7.14 -7.75
CA SER A 306 3.26 5.81 -7.21
C SER A 306 2.01 5.00 -6.89
N TRP A 307 1.03 5.59 -6.20
CA TRP A 307 -0.12 4.85 -5.69
C TRP A 307 -1.13 4.44 -6.76
N LYS A 308 -1.33 5.26 -7.81
CA LYS A 308 -2.13 4.88 -8.99
C LYS A 308 -1.53 3.69 -9.73
N ARG A 309 -0.21 3.68 -9.91
CA ARG A 309 0.51 2.55 -10.51
C ARG A 309 0.42 1.30 -9.63
N SER A 310 0.54 1.47 -8.32
CA SER A 310 0.36 0.38 -7.36
C SER A 310 -1.04 -0.24 -7.46
N LEU A 311 -2.09 0.58 -7.54
CA LEU A 311 -3.46 0.11 -7.74
C LEU A 311 -3.60 -0.65 -9.08
N TYR A 312 -3.03 -0.12 -10.16
CA TYR A 312 -3.06 -0.73 -11.50
C TYR A 312 -2.44 -2.14 -11.51
N PHE A 313 -1.32 -2.36 -10.81
CA PHE A 313 -0.66 -3.67 -10.76
C PHE A 313 -1.22 -4.60 -9.67
N PHE A 314 -1.81 -4.05 -8.63
CA PHE A 314 -2.41 -4.84 -7.54
C PHE A 314 -3.74 -5.48 -7.95
N THR A 315 -4.64 -4.70 -8.57
CA THR A 315 -6.02 -5.16 -8.82
C THR A 315 -6.13 -6.36 -9.76
N PRO A 316 -5.26 -6.56 -10.79
CA PRO A 316 -5.26 -7.78 -11.60
C PRO A 316 -4.89 -9.06 -10.84
N LEU A 317 -4.27 -8.93 -9.68
CA LEU A 317 -3.89 -10.08 -8.84
C LEU A 317 -5.01 -10.53 -7.90
N LEU A 318 -6.10 -9.75 -7.80
CA LEU A 318 -7.20 -10.00 -6.88
C LEU A 318 -8.22 -10.99 -7.48
N PHE A 319 -8.74 -11.89 -6.63
CA PHE A 319 -9.90 -12.73 -6.91
C PHE A 319 -9.78 -13.58 -8.18
N GLN A 320 -8.58 -14.07 -8.50
CA GLN A 320 -8.30 -14.83 -9.72
C GLN A 320 -8.66 -16.33 -9.64
N ASP A 321 -9.17 -16.81 -8.53
CA ASP A 321 -9.58 -18.21 -8.32
C ASP A 321 -10.89 -18.56 -9.04
#